data_04d9f987a483018962dafc4029ffd05f
#
_entry.id   04d9f987a483018962dafc4029ffd05f
#
_cell.length_a   1.000
_cell.length_b   1.000
_cell.length_c   1.000
_cell.angle_alpha   90.00
_cell.angle_beta   90.00
_cell.angle_gamma   90.00
#
_symmetry.space_group_name_H-M   'P 1'
#
loop_
_entity.id
_entity.type
_entity.pdbx_description
1 polymer ?
#
loop_
_entity_poly.entity_id
_entity_poly.type
_entity_poly.pdbx_seq_one_letter_code
_entity_poly.pdbx_strand_id
1 'polypeptide(L)'
;MTAFVILHYRAIDTTRSCVKSIRALAGDKHIVIVDNASPNGTGAALAEEFAASPDVTVLLHGKNDGFARGNNVGTRWVCTHLDADFTVVLNNDVEIPQHDFIPQIARIYAQHPFDLLGPDIVSVFSGIHQSPKTLHGCTLESVRHKRACVARSKNPILLLLSSGEKNSPAIWRLVQIRNRKKQHIDTTQPAEGVVLHGSCVIFSQRYLARHPEPFYPKTFMYYEMEILDWLCRQEGSVVRYDPSISVLHYQYVASKMEYRSIVRRSKFVIDCLLDSLDAAEALILASEASEPEGAQPVNTIALADA
;
A
#
# COMPACT_ATOMS: atom_id res chain seq x y z
N MET A 1 -1.31 6.48 -21.28
CA MET A 1 -2.50 5.92 -20.57
C MET A 1 -2.18 5.60 -19.13
N THR A 2 -3.19 5.30 -18.25
CA THR A 2 -2.98 4.90 -16.85
C THR A 2 -3.45 3.46 -16.64
N ALA A 3 -2.56 2.59 -16.10
CA ALA A 3 -2.92 1.23 -15.72
C ALA A 3 -3.36 1.19 -14.25
N PHE A 4 -4.35 0.35 -13.94
CA PHE A 4 -4.81 0.10 -12.57
C PHE A 4 -4.60 -1.38 -12.23
N VAL A 5 -3.87 -1.67 -11.17
CA VAL A 5 -3.64 -3.04 -10.67
C VAL A 5 -4.45 -3.23 -9.40
N ILE A 6 -5.40 -4.17 -9.42
CA ILE A 6 -6.28 -4.51 -8.31
C ILE A 6 -5.93 -5.91 -7.81
N LEU A 7 -5.50 -6.02 -6.56
CA LEU A 7 -5.29 -7.33 -5.94
C LEU A 7 -6.60 -7.86 -5.37
N HIS A 8 -7.16 -8.88 -6.02
CA HIS A 8 -8.40 -9.52 -5.60
C HIS A 8 -8.14 -10.73 -4.69
N TYR A 9 -8.91 -10.83 -3.61
CA TYR A 9 -9.01 -12.01 -2.78
C TYR A 9 -10.41 -12.14 -2.17
N ARG A 10 -11.18 -13.15 -2.58
CA ARG A 10 -12.52 -13.55 -2.09
C ARG A 10 -13.66 -12.54 -2.26
N ALA A 11 -13.44 -11.26 -2.08
CA ALA A 11 -14.48 -10.24 -2.00
C ALA A 11 -14.85 -9.70 -3.40
N ILE A 12 -15.69 -10.42 -4.13
CA ILE A 12 -16.01 -10.10 -5.53
C ILE A 12 -16.78 -8.77 -5.66
N ASP A 13 -17.73 -8.50 -4.77
CA ASP A 13 -18.58 -7.30 -4.88
C ASP A 13 -17.78 -6.00 -4.68
N THR A 14 -16.80 -6.00 -3.76
CA THR A 14 -15.89 -4.85 -3.60
C THR A 14 -15.01 -4.66 -4.82
N THR A 15 -14.52 -5.75 -5.43
CA THR A 15 -13.75 -5.68 -6.68
C THR A 15 -14.58 -5.09 -7.82
N ARG A 16 -15.86 -5.50 -7.95
CA ARG A 16 -16.79 -4.92 -8.93
C ARG A 16 -17.02 -3.43 -8.70
N SER A 17 -17.24 -3.01 -7.44
CA SER A 17 -17.38 -1.61 -7.08
C SER A 17 -16.12 -0.80 -7.41
N CYS A 18 -14.93 -1.34 -7.09
CA CYS A 18 -13.65 -0.76 -7.45
C CYS A 18 -13.52 -0.57 -8.97
N VAL A 19 -13.74 -1.63 -9.77
CA VAL A 19 -13.72 -1.57 -11.24
C VAL A 19 -14.71 -0.55 -11.77
N LYS A 20 -15.94 -0.52 -11.24
CA LYS A 20 -16.97 0.46 -11.63
C LYS A 20 -16.50 1.89 -11.37
N SER A 21 -15.89 2.17 -10.22
CA SER A 21 -15.37 3.51 -9.89
C SER A 21 -14.25 3.93 -10.85
N ILE A 22 -13.33 3.01 -11.20
CA ILE A 22 -12.25 3.28 -12.15
C ILE A 22 -12.80 3.54 -13.56
N ARG A 23 -13.77 2.76 -14.02
CA ARG A 23 -14.40 2.95 -15.33
C ARG A 23 -15.07 4.32 -15.47
N ALA A 24 -15.55 4.91 -14.38
CA ALA A 24 -16.16 6.24 -14.36
C ALA A 24 -15.16 7.40 -14.46
N LEU A 25 -13.85 7.15 -14.33
CA LEU A 25 -12.83 8.21 -14.39
C LEU A 25 -12.69 8.74 -15.82
N ALA A 26 -12.34 10.03 -15.95
CA ALA A 26 -11.90 10.60 -17.22
C ALA A 26 -10.48 10.14 -17.57
N GLY A 27 -10.20 9.98 -18.85
CA GLY A 27 -8.87 9.60 -19.36
C GLY A 27 -8.75 8.14 -19.75
N ASP A 28 -7.72 7.85 -20.55
CA ASP A 28 -7.42 6.51 -21.07
C ASP A 28 -6.85 5.62 -19.96
N LYS A 29 -7.41 4.41 -19.83
CA LYS A 29 -7.09 3.49 -18.73
C LYS A 29 -7.25 2.03 -19.10
N HIS A 30 -6.48 1.17 -18.40
CA HIS A 30 -6.63 -0.28 -18.46
C HIS A 30 -6.60 -0.86 -17.02
N ILE A 31 -7.42 -1.84 -16.74
CA ILE A 31 -7.57 -2.45 -15.41
C ILE A 31 -7.01 -3.87 -15.45
N VAL A 32 -6.10 -4.18 -14.52
CA VAL A 32 -5.54 -5.51 -14.33
C VAL A 32 -5.99 -6.01 -12.95
N ILE A 33 -6.81 -7.04 -12.94
CA ILE A 33 -7.25 -7.71 -11.72
C ILE A 33 -6.36 -8.94 -11.52
N VAL A 34 -5.64 -9.00 -10.40
CA VAL A 34 -4.86 -10.19 -10.02
C VAL A 34 -5.65 -10.95 -8.96
N ASP A 35 -6.19 -12.11 -9.34
CA ASP A 35 -6.78 -13.02 -8.34
C ASP A 35 -5.68 -13.78 -7.61
N ASN A 36 -5.55 -13.52 -6.32
CA ASN A 36 -4.54 -14.11 -5.45
C ASN A 36 -4.97 -15.49 -4.93
N ALA A 37 -5.41 -16.38 -5.85
CA ALA A 37 -5.93 -17.72 -5.59
C ALA A 37 -7.13 -17.73 -4.62
N SER A 38 -8.19 -17.03 -4.94
CA SER A 38 -9.43 -16.99 -4.16
C SER A 38 -10.09 -18.38 -4.08
N PRO A 39 -10.17 -19.01 -2.89
CA PRO A 39 -10.65 -20.38 -2.76
C PRO A 39 -12.16 -20.55 -2.92
N ASN A 40 -12.90 -19.44 -3.05
CA ASN A 40 -14.34 -19.40 -3.23
C ASN A 40 -14.79 -19.26 -4.70
N GLY A 41 -13.86 -19.42 -5.66
CA GLY A 41 -14.16 -19.38 -7.09
C GLY A 41 -14.38 -17.99 -7.68
N THR A 42 -14.22 -16.93 -6.88
CA THR A 42 -14.49 -15.55 -7.34
C THR A 42 -13.51 -15.05 -8.38
N GLY A 43 -12.26 -15.56 -8.41
CA GLY A 43 -11.31 -15.25 -9.48
C GLY A 43 -11.77 -15.73 -10.84
N ALA A 44 -12.25 -17.00 -10.93
CA ALA A 44 -12.79 -17.55 -12.16
C ALA A 44 -14.07 -16.80 -12.61
N ALA A 45 -14.94 -16.44 -11.66
CA ALA A 45 -16.14 -15.65 -11.95
C ALA A 45 -15.80 -14.26 -12.53
N LEU A 46 -14.77 -13.57 -12.01
CA LEU A 46 -14.29 -12.30 -12.57
C LEU A 46 -13.68 -12.50 -13.96
N ALA A 47 -12.93 -13.57 -14.18
CA ALA A 47 -12.34 -13.87 -15.49
C ALA A 47 -13.43 -14.10 -16.55
N GLU A 48 -14.50 -14.81 -16.20
CA GLU A 48 -15.67 -15.01 -17.08
C GLU A 48 -16.43 -13.70 -17.33
N GLU A 49 -16.69 -12.92 -16.27
CA GLU A 49 -17.43 -11.64 -16.32
C GLU A 49 -16.74 -10.62 -17.24
N PHE A 50 -15.41 -10.53 -17.17
CA PHE A 50 -14.64 -9.57 -17.94
C PHE A 50 -14.02 -10.11 -19.23
N ALA A 51 -14.32 -11.37 -19.63
CA ALA A 51 -13.72 -12.00 -20.81
C ALA A 51 -13.87 -11.19 -22.11
N ALA A 52 -15.00 -10.49 -22.27
CA ALA A 52 -15.29 -9.65 -23.43
C ALA A 52 -14.97 -8.15 -23.23
N SER A 53 -14.37 -7.78 -22.09
CA SER A 53 -14.07 -6.39 -21.74
C SER A 53 -12.67 -6.02 -22.23
N PRO A 54 -12.51 -5.14 -23.26
CA PRO A 54 -11.19 -4.80 -23.79
C PRO A 54 -10.35 -3.94 -22.82
N ASP A 55 -11.00 -3.32 -21.83
CA ASP A 55 -10.42 -2.45 -20.82
C ASP A 55 -10.02 -3.18 -19.51
N VAL A 56 -10.28 -4.50 -19.42
CA VAL A 56 -9.99 -5.29 -18.21
C VAL A 56 -9.26 -6.58 -18.54
N THR A 57 -8.18 -6.86 -17.85
CA THR A 57 -7.47 -8.14 -17.85
C THR A 57 -7.56 -8.79 -16.49
N VAL A 58 -7.91 -10.07 -16.43
CA VAL A 58 -7.92 -10.85 -15.19
C VAL A 58 -6.81 -11.89 -15.21
N LEU A 59 -5.92 -11.82 -14.23
CA LEU A 59 -4.80 -12.75 -14.04
C LEU A 59 -5.14 -13.70 -12.88
N LEU A 60 -5.28 -14.99 -13.19
CA LEU A 60 -5.49 -16.03 -12.18
C LEU A 60 -4.13 -16.49 -11.65
N HIS A 61 -3.77 -16.06 -10.45
CA HIS A 61 -2.53 -16.48 -9.81
C HIS A 61 -2.72 -17.81 -9.09
N GLY A 62 -1.75 -18.74 -9.23
CA GLY A 62 -1.91 -20.13 -8.79
C GLY A 62 -1.87 -20.34 -7.27
N LYS A 63 -1.47 -19.35 -6.47
CA LYS A 63 -1.41 -19.40 -5.01
C LYS A 63 -1.60 -18.02 -4.38
N ASN A 64 -2.00 -17.99 -3.12
CA ASN A 64 -2.03 -16.74 -2.35
C ASN A 64 -0.61 -16.39 -1.88
N ASP A 65 0.02 -15.47 -2.58
CA ASP A 65 1.38 -14.99 -2.28
C ASP A 65 1.40 -13.70 -1.42
N GLY A 66 0.25 -13.31 -0.88
CA GLY A 66 0.13 -12.10 -0.05
C GLY A 66 0.10 -10.80 -0.88
N PHE A 67 0.35 -9.68 -0.20
CA PHE A 67 0.23 -8.35 -0.80
C PHE A 67 1.36 -8.05 -1.80
N ALA A 68 2.61 -8.20 -1.37
CA ALA A 68 3.77 -7.78 -2.17
C ALA A 68 3.87 -8.54 -3.50
N ARG A 69 3.92 -9.87 -3.44
CA ARG A 69 4.07 -10.70 -4.64
C ARG A 69 2.83 -10.66 -5.53
N GLY A 70 1.63 -10.63 -4.92
CA GLY A 70 0.39 -10.54 -5.69
C GLY A 70 0.33 -9.25 -6.52
N ASN A 71 0.66 -8.10 -5.95
CA ASN A 71 0.73 -6.84 -6.68
C ASN A 71 1.89 -6.83 -7.70
N ASN A 72 3.04 -7.42 -7.38
CA ASN A 72 4.17 -7.54 -8.31
C ASN A 72 3.81 -8.34 -9.57
N VAL A 73 2.93 -9.33 -9.50
CA VAL A 73 2.41 -10.03 -10.69
C VAL A 73 1.70 -9.05 -11.61
N GLY A 74 0.86 -8.19 -11.05
CA GLY A 74 0.10 -7.18 -11.82
C GLY A 74 0.99 -6.10 -12.41
N THR A 75 1.91 -5.52 -11.63
CA THR A 75 2.82 -4.46 -12.10
C THR A 75 3.76 -4.99 -13.18
N ARG A 76 4.32 -6.18 -13.02
CA ARG A 76 5.14 -6.83 -14.05
C ARG A 76 4.35 -7.07 -15.34
N TRP A 77 3.09 -7.51 -15.24
CA TRP A 77 2.25 -7.70 -16.41
C TRP A 77 2.03 -6.36 -17.13
N VAL A 78 1.72 -5.28 -16.41
CA VAL A 78 1.59 -3.92 -16.97
C VAL A 78 2.87 -3.52 -17.71
N CYS A 79 4.04 -3.64 -17.08
CA CYS A 79 5.32 -3.27 -17.68
C CYS A 79 5.65 -4.05 -18.96
N THR A 80 5.10 -5.27 -19.13
CA THR A 80 5.40 -6.13 -20.30
C THR A 80 4.35 -6.03 -21.42
N HIS A 81 3.13 -5.55 -21.13
CA HIS A 81 2.02 -5.59 -22.09
C HIS A 81 1.43 -4.21 -22.40
N LEU A 82 1.70 -3.19 -21.59
CA LEU A 82 1.09 -1.87 -21.71
C LEU A 82 2.17 -0.78 -21.74
N ASP A 83 1.91 0.27 -22.53
CA ASP A 83 2.68 1.53 -22.46
C ASP A 83 1.93 2.51 -21.53
N ALA A 84 2.12 2.34 -20.23
CA ALA A 84 1.44 3.11 -19.21
C ALA A 84 2.36 4.19 -18.62
N ASP A 85 1.93 5.46 -18.68
CA ASP A 85 2.64 6.58 -18.05
C ASP A 85 2.65 6.44 -16.53
N PHE A 86 1.53 5.92 -15.99
CA PHE A 86 1.34 5.69 -14.57
C PHE A 86 0.68 4.34 -14.33
N THR A 87 1.07 3.69 -13.23
CA THR A 87 0.41 2.47 -12.73
C THR A 87 -0.09 2.71 -11.32
N VAL A 88 -1.39 2.62 -11.13
CA VAL A 88 -2.07 2.75 -9.85
C VAL A 88 -2.30 1.36 -9.28
N VAL A 89 -1.59 1.03 -8.19
CA VAL A 89 -1.82 -0.20 -7.42
C VAL A 89 -2.78 0.11 -6.29
N LEU A 90 -3.90 -0.61 -6.22
CA LEU A 90 -4.91 -0.37 -5.20
C LEU A 90 -5.54 -1.67 -4.69
N ASN A 91 -6.01 -1.61 -3.44
CA ASN A 91 -6.80 -2.68 -2.85
C ASN A 91 -8.16 -2.78 -3.54
N ASN A 92 -8.74 -3.97 -3.56
CA ASN A 92 -10.06 -4.20 -4.15
C ASN A 92 -11.23 -3.60 -3.34
N ASP A 93 -10.98 -3.08 -2.13
CA ASP A 93 -11.94 -2.35 -1.30
C ASP A 93 -11.69 -0.83 -1.29
N VAL A 94 -11.13 -0.31 -2.38
CA VAL A 94 -10.94 1.12 -2.66
C VAL A 94 -11.88 1.55 -3.78
N GLU A 95 -12.49 2.72 -3.64
CA GLU A 95 -13.26 3.41 -4.69
C GLU A 95 -12.67 4.80 -4.94
N ILE A 96 -12.69 5.23 -6.20
CA ILE A 96 -12.19 6.53 -6.63
C ILE A 96 -13.39 7.40 -7.09
N PRO A 97 -13.91 8.27 -6.22
CA PRO A 97 -15.06 9.11 -6.56
C PRO A 97 -14.70 10.32 -7.42
N GLN A 98 -13.41 10.68 -7.50
CA GLN A 98 -12.91 11.85 -8.18
C GLN A 98 -12.78 11.60 -9.68
N HIS A 99 -13.71 12.11 -10.49
CA HIS A 99 -13.77 11.86 -11.94
C HIS A 99 -12.51 12.27 -12.69
N ASP A 100 -11.83 13.36 -12.31
CA ASP A 100 -10.59 13.86 -12.91
C ASP A 100 -9.31 13.31 -12.28
N PHE A 101 -9.38 12.18 -11.58
CA PHE A 101 -8.24 11.55 -10.87
C PHE A 101 -7.03 11.34 -11.80
N ILE A 102 -7.22 10.77 -12.99
CA ILE A 102 -6.13 10.54 -13.96
C ILE A 102 -5.55 11.86 -14.48
N PRO A 103 -6.34 12.85 -14.98
CA PRO A 103 -5.82 14.16 -15.33
C PRO A 103 -5.05 14.86 -14.20
N GLN A 104 -5.48 14.70 -12.95
CA GLN A 104 -4.78 15.29 -11.81
C GLN A 104 -3.42 14.64 -11.56
N ILE A 105 -3.29 13.30 -11.68
CA ILE A 105 -1.99 12.61 -11.60
C ILE A 105 -1.01 13.21 -12.63
N ALA A 106 -1.45 13.35 -13.88
CA ALA A 106 -0.62 13.91 -14.94
C ALA A 106 -0.21 15.37 -14.64
N ARG A 107 -1.13 16.19 -14.10
CA ARG A 107 -0.86 17.58 -13.70
C ARG A 107 0.17 17.64 -12.58
N ILE A 108 0.01 16.82 -11.52
CA ILE A 108 0.96 16.74 -10.41
C ILE A 108 2.33 16.35 -10.95
N TYR A 109 2.41 15.35 -11.82
CA TYR A 109 3.67 14.90 -12.40
C TYR A 109 4.37 15.96 -13.24
N ALA A 110 3.61 16.72 -14.02
CA ALA A 110 4.15 17.81 -14.83
C ALA A 110 4.75 18.95 -14.00
N GLN A 111 4.18 19.23 -12.83
CA GLN A 111 4.65 20.27 -11.91
C GLN A 111 5.75 19.77 -10.97
N HIS A 112 5.62 18.55 -10.50
CA HIS A 112 6.47 17.91 -9.50
C HIS A 112 6.71 16.45 -9.90
N PRO A 113 7.70 16.15 -10.76
CA PRO A 113 7.99 14.79 -11.17
C PRO A 113 8.30 13.89 -9.96
N PHE A 114 7.59 12.77 -9.86
CA PHE A 114 7.71 11.80 -8.77
C PHE A 114 8.06 10.41 -9.29
N ASP A 115 8.58 9.55 -8.44
CA ASP A 115 8.68 8.12 -8.65
C ASP A 115 7.43 7.42 -8.11
N LEU A 116 7.01 7.76 -6.88
CA LEU A 116 5.80 7.29 -6.24
C LEU A 116 4.92 8.48 -5.81
N LEU A 117 3.59 8.33 -5.98
CA LEU A 117 2.61 9.30 -5.51
C LEU A 117 1.53 8.58 -4.68
N GLY A 118 1.19 9.14 -3.52
CA GLY A 118 0.08 8.71 -2.69
C GLY A 118 -1.04 9.72 -2.68
N PRO A 119 -2.31 9.32 -2.91
CA PRO A 119 -3.47 10.16 -2.73
C PRO A 119 -3.81 10.33 -1.25
N ASP A 120 -4.73 11.25 -0.94
CA ASP A 120 -5.46 11.21 0.31
C ASP A 120 -6.38 9.98 0.34
N ILE A 121 -6.29 9.20 1.40
CA ILE A 121 -7.05 7.96 1.56
C ILE A 121 -7.97 8.10 2.75
N VAL A 122 -9.27 8.23 2.49
CA VAL A 122 -10.27 8.42 3.53
C VAL A 122 -10.91 7.08 3.88
N SER A 123 -10.76 6.68 5.14
CA SER A 123 -11.46 5.50 5.66
C SER A 123 -12.95 5.75 5.76
N VAL A 124 -13.76 5.01 5.01
CA VAL A 124 -15.23 5.09 5.10
C VAL A 124 -15.73 4.67 6.48
N PHE A 125 -15.02 3.74 7.13
CA PHE A 125 -15.38 3.24 8.46
C PHE A 125 -15.19 4.26 9.58
N SER A 126 -14.15 5.10 9.50
CA SER A 126 -13.76 5.99 10.61
C SER A 126 -13.73 7.47 10.24
N GLY A 127 -13.79 7.81 8.95
CA GLY A 127 -13.60 9.17 8.45
C GLY A 127 -12.17 9.71 8.64
N ILE A 128 -11.20 8.83 8.90
CA ILE A 128 -9.81 9.23 9.12
C ILE A 128 -9.04 9.17 7.80
N HIS A 129 -8.23 10.19 7.56
CA HIS A 129 -7.25 10.24 6.50
C HIS A 129 -6.09 9.30 6.84
N GLN A 130 -5.79 8.30 5.99
CA GLN A 130 -4.84 7.23 6.26
C GLN A 130 -3.47 7.46 5.62
N SER A 131 -3.40 8.29 4.60
CA SER A 131 -2.16 8.69 3.94
C SER A 131 -1.82 10.15 4.31
N PRO A 132 -0.54 10.50 4.43
CA PRO A 132 0.60 9.58 4.55
C PRO A 132 0.52 8.75 5.84
N LYS A 133 1.16 7.59 5.84
CA LYS A 133 1.11 6.65 6.98
C LYS A 133 1.99 7.11 8.13
N THR A 134 3.22 7.54 7.82
CA THR A 134 4.18 8.16 8.73
C THR A 134 5.01 9.20 7.97
N LEU A 135 5.56 10.18 8.71
CA LEU A 135 6.46 11.21 8.14
C LEU A 135 7.90 10.73 7.99
N HIS A 136 8.27 9.71 8.75
CA HIS A 136 9.63 9.19 8.76
C HIS A 136 9.63 7.71 8.38
N GLY A 137 10.60 7.33 7.55
CA GLY A 137 10.85 5.96 7.15
C GLY A 137 11.34 5.08 8.30
N CYS A 138 11.46 3.79 8.03
CA CYS A 138 12.00 2.87 9.04
C CYS A 138 13.53 2.95 9.10
N THR A 139 14.06 2.75 10.31
CA THR A 139 15.47 2.54 10.61
C THR A 139 15.63 1.17 11.25
N LEU A 140 16.83 0.62 11.30
CA LEU A 140 17.11 -0.65 11.97
C LEU A 140 16.62 -0.64 13.42
N GLU A 141 16.88 0.45 14.14
CA GLU A 141 16.41 0.62 15.53
C GLU A 141 14.88 0.61 15.62
N SER A 142 14.20 1.37 14.76
CA SER A 142 12.73 1.43 14.75
C SER A 142 12.07 0.09 14.40
N VAL A 143 12.69 -0.67 13.48
CA VAL A 143 12.25 -2.02 13.11
C VAL A 143 12.37 -2.97 14.30
N ARG A 144 13.53 -2.99 14.98
CA ARG A 144 13.78 -3.80 16.17
C ARG A 144 12.85 -3.45 17.32
N HIS A 145 12.67 -2.14 17.57
CA HIS A 145 11.74 -1.67 18.61
C HIS A 145 10.31 -2.12 18.31
N LYS A 146 9.82 -1.89 17.08
CA LYS A 146 8.47 -2.30 16.66
C LYS A 146 8.29 -3.81 16.76
N ARG A 147 9.30 -4.59 16.34
CA ARG A 147 9.31 -6.05 16.46
C ARG A 147 9.14 -6.50 17.91
N ALA A 148 9.90 -5.93 18.85
CA ALA A 148 9.79 -6.24 20.26
C ALA A 148 8.39 -5.89 20.84
N CYS A 149 7.81 -4.75 20.45
CA CYS A 149 6.46 -4.35 20.85
C CYS A 149 5.40 -5.32 20.28
N VAL A 150 5.50 -5.70 19.01
CA VAL A 150 4.57 -6.63 18.35
C VAL A 150 4.67 -8.04 18.96
N ALA A 151 5.88 -8.52 19.26
CA ALA A 151 6.10 -9.82 19.89
C ALA A 151 5.43 -9.90 21.27
N ARG A 152 5.48 -8.83 22.08
CA ARG A 152 4.76 -8.74 23.37
C ARG A 152 3.25 -8.85 23.21
N SER A 153 2.69 -8.40 22.07
CA SER A 153 1.25 -8.47 21.78
C SER A 153 0.75 -9.89 21.50
N LYS A 154 1.64 -10.89 21.38
CA LYS A 154 1.27 -12.32 21.33
C LYS A 154 0.71 -12.83 22.66
N ASN A 155 0.88 -12.07 23.76
CA ASN A 155 0.32 -12.45 25.06
C ASN A 155 -1.22 -12.58 24.95
N PRO A 156 -1.83 -13.71 25.33
CA PRO A 156 -3.26 -13.96 25.16
C PRO A 156 -4.14 -12.91 25.85
N ILE A 157 -3.72 -12.40 27.01
CA ILE A 157 -4.47 -11.39 27.78
C ILE A 157 -4.48 -10.06 27.01
N LEU A 158 -3.32 -9.63 26.51
CA LEU A 158 -3.20 -8.40 25.69
C LEU A 158 -3.98 -8.54 24.37
N LEU A 159 -4.00 -9.72 23.78
CA LEU A 159 -4.74 -10.04 22.58
C LEU A 159 -6.26 -9.91 22.79
N LEU A 160 -6.76 -10.37 23.95
CA LEU A 160 -8.17 -10.26 24.30
C LEU A 160 -8.56 -8.79 24.57
N LEU A 161 -7.75 -8.03 25.28
CA LEU A 161 -7.98 -6.62 25.56
C LEU A 161 -7.97 -5.77 24.30
N SER A 162 -6.98 -5.97 23.40
CA SER A 162 -6.89 -5.24 22.14
C SER A 162 -7.99 -5.61 21.14
N SER A 163 -8.62 -6.77 21.26
CA SER A 163 -9.72 -7.18 20.39
C SER A 163 -11.02 -6.42 20.69
N GLY A 164 -11.23 -6.01 21.96
CA GLY A 164 -12.37 -5.16 22.33
C GLY A 164 -12.33 -3.77 21.73
N GLU A 165 -11.15 -3.15 21.67
CA GLU A 165 -10.96 -1.82 21.06
C GLU A 165 -11.27 -1.80 19.55
N LYS A 166 -10.91 -2.86 18.85
CA LYS A 166 -11.10 -2.98 17.38
C LYS A 166 -12.56 -3.22 16.97
N ASN A 167 -13.43 -3.58 17.90
CA ASN A 167 -14.86 -3.84 17.63
C ASN A 167 -15.73 -2.58 17.68
N SER A 168 -15.26 -1.51 18.30
CA SER A 168 -16.00 -0.25 18.38
C SER A 168 -15.42 0.77 17.41
N PRO A 169 -16.19 1.19 16.37
CA PRO A 169 -15.75 2.25 15.46
C PRO A 169 -15.35 3.53 16.18
N ALA A 170 -16.08 3.89 17.25
CA ALA A 170 -15.82 5.08 18.04
C ALA A 170 -14.48 4.99 18.80
N ILE A 171 -14.22 3.88 19.48
CA ILE A 171 -12.98 3.67 20.24
C ILE A 171 -11.80 3.62 19.25
N TRP A 172 -11.94 2.88 18.15
CA TRP A 172 -10.92 2.80 17.11
C TRP A 172 -10.60 4.17 16.53
N ARG A 173 -11.63 4.99 16.22
CA ARG A 173 -11.48 6.37 15.75
C ARG A 173 -10.69 7.23 16.74
N LEU A 174 -11.01 7.17 18.04
CA LEU A 174 -10.30 7.93 19.08
C LEU A 174 -8.83 7.54 19.18
N VAL A 175 -8.52 6.21 19.11
CA VAL A 175 -7.13 5.71 19.11
C VAL A 175 -6.37 6.22 17.89
N GLN A 176 -6.98 6.21 16.71
CA GLN A 176 -6.35 6.68 15.47
C GLN A 176 -6.11 8.20 15.50
N ILE A 177 -7.10 8.99 15.94
CA ILE A 177 -6.93 10.45 16.10
C ILE A 177 -5.78 10.76 17.05
N ARG A 178 -5.71 10.06 18.21
CA ARG A 178 -4.61 10.23 19.16
C ARG A 178 -3.25 9.90 18.57
N ASN A 179 -3.16 8.80 17.81
CA ASN A 179 -1.91 8.37 17.19
C ASN A 179 -1.44 9.38 16.12
N ARG A 180 -2.35 9.89 15.29
CA ARG A 180 -2.04 10.91 14.28
C ARG A 180 -1.61 12.24 14.90
N LYS A 181 -2.30 12.69 15.96
CA LYS A 181 -1.88 13.91 16.70
C LYS A 181 -0.46 13.78 17.26
N LYS A 182 -0.08 12.59 17.73
CA LYS A 182 1.29 12.34 18.21
C LYS A 182 2.35 12.40 17.09
N GLN A 183 1.97 12.07 15.85
CA GLN A 183 2.87 12.06 14.69
C GLN A 183 2.92 13.41 13.97
N HIS A 184 2.09 14.39 14.36
CA HIS A 184 1.97 15.72 13.72
C HIS A 184 1.77 15.66 12.20
N ILE A 185 1.03 14.64 11.70
CA ILE A 185 0.76 14.46 10.28
C ILE A 185 -0.30 15.47 9.82
N ASP A 186 0.10 16.41 8.95
CA ASP A 186 -0.82 17.26 8.20
C ASP A 186 -1.21 16.55 6.90
N THR A 187 -2.51 16.25 6.77
CA THR A 187 -3.04 15.58 5.58
C THR A 187 -3.66 16.56 4.58
N THR A 188 -3.58 17.87 4.86
CA THR A 188 -4.18 18.91 4.00
C THR A 188 -3.17 19.50 3.01
N GLN A 189 -1.88 19.23 3.19
CA GLN A 189 -0.80 19.77 2.37
C GLN A 189 -0.01 18.64 1.69
N PRO A 190 0.51 18.87 0.48
CA PRO A 190 1.45 17.94 -0.16
C PRO A 190 2.72 17.77 0.70
N ALA A 191 3.30 16.57 0.66
CA ALA A 191 4.53 16.26 1.39
C ALA A 191 5.42 15.30 0.59
N GLU A 192 6.73 15.41 0.74
CA GLU A 192 7.71 14.52 0.13
C GLU A 192 8.49 13.74 1.19
N GLY A 193 9.07 12.62 0.78
CA GLY A 193 9.85 11.77 1.67
C GLY A 193 9.04 11.15 2.80
N VAL A 194 7.76 10.90 2.59
CA VAL A 194 6.83 10.32 3.55
C VAL A 194 6.52 8.86 3.21
N VAL A 195 6.16 8.07 4.21
CA VAL A 195 5.69 6.70 3.99
C VAL A 195 4.22 6.73 3.55
N LEU A 196 3.94 6.26 2.35
CA LEU A 196 2.58 6.20 1.81
C LEU A 196 1.76 5.05 2.42
N HIS A 197 0.44 5.09 2.24
CA HIS A 197 -0.44 4.00 2.66
C HIS A 197 -0.70 3.04 1.50
N GLY A 198 -0.56 1.73 1.73
CA GLY A 198 -0.57 0.69 0.70
C GLY A 198 -1.92 0.39 0.04
N SER A 199 -3.04 1.01 0.48
CA SER A 199 -4.32 0.76 -0.17
C SER A 199 -4.47 1.46 -1.53
N CYS A 200 -3.67 2.50 -1.81
CA CYS A 200 -3.57 3.12 -3.13
C CYS A 200 -2.20 3.81 -3.27
N VAL A 201 -1.41 3.37 -4.26
CA VAL A 201 -0.10 3.95 -4.59
C VAL A 201 0.02 4.07 -6.11
N ILE A 202 0.49 5.21 -6.58
CA ILE A 202 0.71 5.49 -8.00
C ILE A 202 2.22 5.43 -8.25
N PHE A 203 2.62 4.62 -9.21
CA PHE A 203 3.99 4.51 -9.69
C PHE A 203 4.12 5.20 -11.05
N SER A 204 5.17 6.00 -11.25
CA SER A 204 5.51 6.53 -12.57
C SER A 204 6.14 5.44 -13.46
N GLN A 205 5.99 5.59 -14.78
CA GLN A 205 6.65 4.71 -15.76
C GLN A 205 8.17 4.63 -15.52
N ARG A 206 8.82 5.78 -15.23
CA ARG A 206 10.27 5.83 -15.01
C ARG A 206 10.70 4.99 -13.79
N TYR A 207 9.87 4.89 -12.75
CA TYR A 207 10.15 4.04 -11.59
C TYR A 207 9.98 2.57 -11.94
N LEU A 208 8.85 2.19 -12.54
CA LEU A 208 8.57 0.80 -12.90
C LEU A 208 9.49 0.26 -14.00
N ALA A 209 10.04 1.11 -14.87
CA ALA A 209 11.06 0.69 -15.83
C ALA A 209 12.34 0.16 -15.15
N ARG A 210 12.66 0.66 -13.95
CA ARG A 210 13.77 0.14 -13.13
C ARG A 210 13.33 -0.97 -12.17
N HIS A 211 12.08 -0.91 -11.69
CA HIS A 211 11.51 -1.78 -10.67
C HIS A 211 10.15 -2.34 -11.10
N PRO A 212 10.09 -3.27 -12.08
CA PRO A 212 8.82 -3.84 -12.57
C PRO A 212 8.07 -4.63 -11.48
N GLU A 213 8.75 -5.00 -10.41
CA GLU A 213 8.23 -5.62 -9.19
C GLU A 213 8.58 -4.73 -7.98
N PRO A 214 7.82 -3.63 -7.74
CA PRO A 214 8.23 -2.59 -6.81
C PRO A 214 8.20 -3.00 -5.34
N PHE A 215 7.36 -3.97 -4.98
CA PHE A 215 7.23 -4.42 -3.59
C PHE A 215 8.24 -5.50 -3.24
N TYR A 216 8.87 -5.38 -2.06
CA TYR A 216 9.83 -6.37 -1.58
C TYR A 216 9.19 -7.76 -1.41
N PRO A 217 9.67 -8.80 -2.11
CA PRO A 217 8.91 -10.04 -2.26
C PRO A 217 9.00 -10.99 -1.05
N LYS A 218 9.74 -10.64 0.01
CA LYS A 218 9.87 -11.49 1.21
C LYS A 218 8.85 -11.16 2.30
N THR A 219 7.87 -10.28 2.02
CA THR A 219 6.73 -10.03 2.90
C THR A 219 5.50 -10.75 2.37
N PHE A 220 4.66 -11.29 3.27
CA PHE A 220 3.35 -11.80 2.92
C PHE A 220 2.30 -10.69 3.03
N MET A 221 2.26 -10.00 4.17
CA MET A 221 1.31 -8.93 4.44
C MET A 221 1.81 -8.03 5.58
N TYR A 222 1.54 -6.72 5.45
CA TYR A 222 1.94 -5.65 6.36
C TYR A 222 3.43 -5.27 6.27
N TYR A 223 3.71 -4.01 6.51
CA TYR A 223 5.05 -3.38 6.51
C TYR A 223 5.68 -3.20 5.12
N GLU A 224 4.98 -3.55 4.04
CA GLU A 224 5.49 -3.41 2.67
C GLU A 224 5.81 -1.96 2.31
N MET A 225 5.00 -1.02 2.78
CA MET A 225 5.17 0.41 2.44
C MET A 225 6.35 1.03 3.16
N GLU A 226 6.64 0.60 4.39
CA GLU A 226 7.83 1.04 5.12
C GLU A 226 9.10 0.50 4.47
N ILE A 227 9.07 -0.74 3.98
CA ILE A 227 10.19 -1.33 3.23
C ILE A 227 10.36 -0.62 1.88
N LEU A 228 9.27 -0.37 1.16
CA LEU A 228 9.29 0.34 -0.13
C LEU A 228 9.84 1.76 0.04
N ASP A 229 9.42 2.51 1.06
CA ASP A 229 9.96 3.83 1.38
C ASP A 229 11.46 3.75 1.70
N TRP A 230 11.89 2.74 2.48
CA TRP A 230 13.31 2.53 2.76
C TRP A 230 14.12 2.30 1.48
N LEU A 231 13.67 1.43 0.59
CA LEU A 231 14.30 1.18 -0.71
C LEU A 231 14.37 2.45 -1.56
N CYS A 232 13.26 3.20 -1.65
CA CYS A 232 13.21 4.48 -2.35
C CYS A 232 14.23 5.49 -1.81
N ARG A 233 14.41 5.56 -0.50
CA ARG A 233 15.40 6.45 0.13
C ARG A 233 16.84 6.06 -0.20
N GLN A 234 17.15 4.74 -0.27
CA GLN A 234 18.50 4.27 -0.62
C GLN A 234 18.91 4.70 -2.04
N GLU A 235 17.98 4.76 -2.96
CA GLU A 235 18.23 5.12 -4.37
C GLU A 235 17.88 6.59 -4.73
N GLY A 236 17.43 7.38 -3.75
CA GLY A 236 17.05 8.79 -3.97
C GLY A 236 15.77 8.96 -4.79
N SER A 237 14.86 7.97 -4.78
CA SER A 237 13.57 8.07 -5.46
C SER A 237 12.64 9.08 -4.78
N VAL A 238 11.90 9.85 -5.59
CA VAL A 238 10.96 10.88 -5.11
C VAL A 238 9.64 10.25 -4.73
N VAL A 239 9.34 10.21 -3.43
CA VAL A 239 8.05 9.75 -2.88
C VAL A 239 7.26 10.96 -2.44
N ARG A 240 6.08 11.17 -3.06
CA ARG A 240 5.21 12.33 -2.82
C ARG A 240 3.83 11.88 -2.32
N TYR A 241 3.29 12.63 -1.38
CA TYR A 241 1.88 12.64 -1.02
C TYR A 241 1.23 13.91 -1.58
N ASP A 242 0.02 13.80 -2.16
CA ASP A 242 -0.70 14.97 -2.64
C ASP A 242 -2.21 14.82 -2.37
N PRO A 243 -2.81 15.67 -1.51
CA PRO A 243 -4.21 15.58 -1.15
C PRO A 243 -5.18 16.13 -2.20
N SER A 244 -4.69 16.67 -3.32
CA SER A 244 -5.55 17.10 -4.43
C SER A 244 -6.17 15.93 -5.18
N ILE A 245 -5.67 14.71 -4.96
CA ILE A 245 -6.29 13.47 -5.38
C ILE A 245 -6.69 12.64 -4.15
N SER A 246 -7.88 12.02 -4.21
CA SER A 246 -8.43 11.30 -3.07
C SER A 246 -9.15 10.01 -3.45
N VAL A 247 -9.14 9.05 -2.52
CA VAL A 247 -9.83 7.76 -2.65
C VAL A 247 -10.56 7.39 -1.36
N LEU A 248 -11.61 6.58 -1.48
CA LEU A 248 -12.36 6.01 -0.35
C LEU A 248 -11.91 4.58 -0.09
N HIS A 249 -11.62 4.25 1.15
CA HIS A 249 -11.18 2.91 1.56
C HIS A 249 -12.17 2.28 2.54
N TYR A 250 -12.83 1.20 2.13
CA TYR A 250 -13.87 0.53 2.89
C TYR A 250 -13.36 -0.41 4.00
N GLN A 251 -12.09 -0.75 3.98
CA GLN A 251 -11.32 -1.50 4.98
C GLN A 251 -11.88 -2.87 5.43
N TYR A 252 -10.99 -3.83 5.62
CA TYR A 252 -11.25 -5.13 6.26
C TYR A 252 -12.25 -6.07 5.58
N VAL A 253 -12.70 -5.81 4.34
CA VAL A 253 -13.72 -6.65 3.71
C VAL A 253 -13.20 -8.07 3.52
N ALA A 254 -12.06 -8.27 2.87
CA ALA A 254 -11.48 -9.59 2.65
C ALA A 254 -11.08 -10.28 3.97
N SER A 255 -10.47 -9.54 4.93
CA SER A 255 -10.03 -10.11 6.21
C SER A 255 -11.20 -10.49 7.13
N LYS A 256 -12.34 -9.80 7.05
CA LYS A 256 -13.57 -10.20 7.75
C LYS A 256 -14.18 -11.48 7.17
N MET A 257 -14.10 -11.67 5.86
CA MET A 257 -14.56 -12.89 5.20
C MET A 257 -13.67 -14.10 5.53
N GLU A 258 -12.35 -13.89 5.67
CA GLU A 258 -11.38 -14.95 5.99
C GLU A 258 -11.50 -15.41 7.46
N TYR A 259 -11.56 -14.46 8.41
CA TYR A 259 -11.49 -14.75 9.83
C TYR A 259 -12.78 -14.35 10.55
N ARG A 260 -13.66 -15.33 10.87
CA ARG A 260 -14.82 -15.11 11.72
C ARG A 260 -14.45 -14.75 13.17
N SER A 261 -13.28 -15.23 13.66
CA SER A 261 -12.77 -14.93 15.01
C SER A 261 -11.79 -13.78 14.99
N ILE A 262 -12.08 -12.74 15.78
CA ILE A 262 -11.20 -11.56 15.95
C ILE A 262 -9.84 -11.95 16.52
N VAL A 263 -9.81 -12.91 17.45
CA VAL A 263 -8.57 -13.42 18.05
C VAL A 263 -7.70 -14.09 16.98
N ARG A 264 -8.29 -14.95 16.13
CA ARG A 264 -7.56 -15.60 15.02
C ARG A 264 -7.03 -14.57 14.03
N ARG A 265 -7.86 -13.57 13.67
CA ARG A 265 -7.43 -12.46 12.81
C ARG A 265 -6.28 -11.66 13.41
N SER A 266 -6.38 -11.32 14.71
CA SER A 266 -5.31 -10.57 15.39
C SER A 266 -4.02 -11.38 15.46
N LYS A 267 -4.09 -12.69 15.72
CA LYS A 267 -2.92 -13.56 15.71
C LYS A 267 -2.28 -13.59 14.30
N PHE A 268 -3.07 -13.78 13.26
CA PHE A 268 -2.57 -13.75 11.88
C PHE A 268 -1.87 -12.43 11.55
N VAL A 269 -2.48 -11.28 11.90
CA VAL A 269 -1.88 -9.95 11.69
C VAL A 269 -0.53 -9.84 12.40
N ILE A 270 -0.45 -10.30 13.66
CA ILE A 270 0.79 -10.26 14.45
C ILE A 270 1.87 -11.15 13.81
N ASP A 271 1.51 -12.37 13.41
CA ASP A 271 2.46 -13.31 12.80
C ASP A 271 3.00 -12.75 11.48
N CYS A 272 2.14 -12.31 10.56
CA CYS A 272 2.57 -11.67 9.30
C CYS A 272 3.43 -10.42 9.52
N LEU A 273 3.07 -9.59 10.51
CA LEU A 273 3.83 -8.38 10.80
C LEU A 273 5.22 -8.70 11.37
N LEU A 274 5.36 -9.73 12.20
CA LEU A 274 6.66 -10.18 12.71
C LEU A 274 7.54 -10.72 11.57
N ASP A 275 6.99 -11.56 10.69
CA ASP A 275 7.71 -12.08 9.54
C ASP A 275 8.19 -10.94 8.63
N SER A 276 7.35 -9.92 8.42
CA SER A 276 7.72 -8.75 7.61
C SER A 276 8.76 -7.86 8.28
N LEU A 277 8.72 -7.74 9.62
CA LEU A 277 9.74 -7.01 10.38
C LEU A 277 11.09 -7.76 10.37
N ASP A 278 11.08 -9.09 10.45
CA ASP A 278 12.28 -9.92 10.31
C ASP A 278 12.88 -9.77 8.89
N ALA A 279 12.03 -9.74 7.86
CA ALA A 279 12.46 -9.50 6.48
C ALA A 279 13.04 -8.10 6.27
N ALA A 280 12.45 -7.07 6.90
CA ALA A 280 12.96 -5.70 6.87
C ALA A 280 14.31 -5.56 7.60
N GLU A 281 14.46 -6.16 8.79
CA GLU A 281 15.73 -6.17 9.53
C GLU A 281 16.84 -6.83 8.70
N ALA A 282 16.55 -8.00 8.11
CA ALA A 282 17.52 -8.72 7.27
C ALA A 282 17.91 -7.92 6.02
N LEU A 283 16.96 -7.20 5.39
CA LEU A 283 17.22 -6.34 4.24
C LEU A 283 18.16 -5.19 4.59
N ILE A 284 17.89 -4.47 5.70
CA ILE A 284 18.69 -3.33 6.15
C ILE A 284 20.12 -3.79 6.47
N LEU A 285 20.27 -4.87 7.25
CA LEU A 285 21.58 -5.42 7.60
C LEU A 285 22.39 -5.88 6.39
N ALA A 286 21.73 -6.47 5.39
CA ALA A 286 22.40 -6.88 4.15
C ALA A 286 22.89 -5.67 3.33
N SER A 287 22.17 -4.57 3.35
CA SER A 287 22.58 -3.33 2.70
C SER A 287 23.78 -2.70 3.41
N GLU A 288 23.74 -2.59 4.75
CA GLU A 288 24.89 -2.07 5.54
C GLU A 288 26.16 -2.90 5.34
N ALA A 289 26.03 -4.23 5.22
CA ALA A 289 27.16 -5.11 4.98
C ALA A 289 27.75 -5.04 3.54
N SER A 290 26.97 -4.50 2.58
CA SER A 290 27.41 -4.34 1.19
C SER A 290 28.02 -2.98 0.87
N GLU A 291 27.93 -1.99 1.79
CA GLU A 291 28.66 -0.73 1.66
C GLU A 291 30.15 -0.96 1.91
N PRO A 292 31.05 -0.55 0.99
CA PRO A 292 32.48 -0.67 1.22
C PRO A 292 32.89 0.21 2.42
N GLU A 293 33.68 -0.37 3.35
CA GLU A 293 34.31 0.37 4.45
C GLU A 293 35.01 1.63 3.90
N GLY A 294 34.43 2.82 4.09
CA GLY A 294 35.03 4.09 3.68
C GLY A 294 34.10 5.17 3.14
N ALA A 295 32.82 4.91 2.93
CA ALA A 295 31.88 5.96 2.57
C ALA A 295 31.54 6.81 3.82
N GLN A 296 32.12 8.01 3.92
CA GLN A 296 31.73 8.97 4.97
C GLN A 296 30.25 9.34 4.80
N PRO A 297 29.48 9.49 5.89
CA PRO A 297 28.10 9.94 5.81
C PRO A 297 28.08 11.32 5.15
N VAL A 298 27.24 11.48 4.12
CA VAL A 298 26.96 12.77 3.52
C VAL A 298 26.40 13.68 4.62
N ASN A 299 27.24 14.64 5.07
CA ASN A 299 26.88 15.63 6.06
C ASN A 299 25.60 16.36 5.60
N THR A 300 24.51 16.14 6.31
CA THR A 300 23.31 16.97 6.24
C THR A 300 23.77 18.37 6.69
N ILE A 301 23.90 19.30 5.73
CA ILE A 301 24.17 20.70 6.03
C ILE A 301 22.97 21.21 6.80
N ALA A 302 23.15 21.44 8.09
CA ALA A 302 22.24 22.21 8.91
C ALA A 302 22.17 23.61 8.31
N LEU A 303 21.04 24.03 7.77
CA LEU A 303 20.75 25.43 7.51
C LEU A 303 20.61 26.09 8.88
N ALA A 304 21.71 26.74 9.28
CA ALA A 304 21.74 27.68 10.39
C ALA A 304 21.03 28.97 9.98
N ASP A 305 20.30 29.47 10.93
CA ASP A 305 19.57 30.74 10.98
C ASP A 305 20.19 31.91 10.19
N ALA A 306 19.37 32.58 9.35
CA ALA A 306 19.41 34.00 9.08
C ALA A 306 18.01 34.49 8.67
#